data_ed023365c36d4994003c180d42c5b839
#
_entry.id   ed023365c36d4994003c180d42c5b839
#
_cell.length_a   1.000
_cell.length_b   1.000
_cell.length_c   1.000
_cell.angle_alpha   90.00
_cell.angle_beta   90.00
_cell.angle_gamma   90.00
#
_symmetry.space_group_name_H-M   'P 1'
#
loop_
_entity.id
_entity.type
_entity.pdbx_description
1 polymer ?
#
loop_
_entity_poly.entity_id
_entity_poly.type
_entity_poly.pdbx_seq_one_letter_code
_entity_poly.pdbx_strand_id
1 'polypeptide(L)'
;MFVSFLESFKYVGHLFPIILLRIFLGWFYLKTALIKYSGDYLFRPRLADEIANWLPSSNAPLGYKAFIETFVIPNWQIFAYGITGVEFAVAVSYLLGFAVRPVGLIAAFISLNLAMLSGPTQEPLFRTFFVIHFTLAWLGAGRCLGFDYFFYKRQRGIWW
;
A
#
# COMPACT_ATOMS: atom_id res chain seq x y z
N MET A 1 6.85 -17.78 -23.77
CA MET A 1 6.38 -16.69 -22.91
C MET A 1 4.86 -16.75 -22.69
N PHE A 2 4.05 -16.73 -23.75
CA PHE A 2 2.59 -16.81 -23.65
C PHE A 2 2.08 -18.14 -23.04
N VAL A 3 2.69 -19.27 -23.42
CA VAL A 3 2.35 -20.61 -22.88
C VAL A 3 2.65 -20.71 -21.40
N SER A 4 3.77 -20.19 -20.93
CA SER A 4 4.10 -20.17 -19.49
C SER A 4 3.22 -19.24 -18.67
N PHE A 5 2.64 -18.23 -19.31
CA PHE A 5 1.64 -17.35 -18.68
C PHE A 5 0.29 -18.07 -18.48
N LEU A 6 -0.15 -18.86 -19.48
CA LEU A 6 -1.36 -19.70 -19.38
C LEU A 6 -1.20 -20.87 -18.40
N GLU A 7 0.02 -21.43 -18.27
CA GLU A 7 0.32 -22.44 -17.25
C GLU A 7 0.17 -21.87 -15.84
N SER A 8 0.52 -20.58 -15.61
CA SER A 8 0.26 -19.89 -14.36
C SER A 8 -1.21 -19.94 -13.97
N PHE A 9 -2.11 -19.79 -14.94
CA PHE A 9 -3.56 -19.82 -14.69
C PHE A 9 -4.04 -21.22 -14.24
N LYS A 10 -3.47 -22.28 -14.77
CA LYS A 10 -3.83 -23.66 -14.40
C LYS A 10 -3.48 -23.98 -12.94
N TYR A 11 -2.33 -23.48 -12.45
CA TYR A 11 -1.88 -23.80 -11.08
C TYR A 11 -2.36 -22.83 -10.02
N VAL A 12 -2.72 -21.61 -10.39
CA VAL A 12 -3.07 -20.52 -9.44
C VAL A 12 -4.44 -19.90 -9.77
N GLY A 13 -5.23 -20.55 -10.62
CA GLY A 13 -6.55 -20.05 -11.07
C GLY A 13 -7.56 -19.82 -9.96
N HIS A 14 -7.43 -20.56 -8.85
CA HIS A 14 -8.23 -20.34 -7.64
C HIS A 14 -7.96 -18.97 -6.98
N LEU A 15 -6.82 -18.32 -7.29
CA LEU A 15 -6.48 -16.97 -6.85
C LEU A 15 -6.98 -15.88 -7.80
N PHE A 16 -7.75 -16.21 -8.84
CA PHE A 16 -8.26 -15.24 -9.80
C PHE A 16 -9.00 -14.06 -9.17
N PRO A 17 -9.88 -14.24 -8.16
CA PRO A 17 -10.53 -13.10 -7.49
C PRO A 17 -9.52 -12.12 -6.86
N ILE A 18 -8.38 -12.63 -6.40
CA ILE A 18 -7.32 -11.83 -5.78
C ILE A 18 -6.60 -10.96 -6.81
N ILE A 19 -6.54 -11.39 -8.08
CA ILE A 19 -5.98 -10.59 -9.18
C ILE A 19 -6.83 -9.35 -9.41
N LEU A 20 -8.16 -9.51 -9.44
CA LEU A 20 -9.07 -8.39 -9.61
C LEU A 20 -8.90 -7.37 -8.48
N LEU A 21 -8.80 -7.84 -7.25
CA LEU A 21 -8.56 -6.99 -6.09
C LEU A 21 -7.21 -6.27 -6.19
N ARG A 22 -6.13 -6.98 -6.61
CA ARG A 22 -4.82 -6.41 -6.82
C ARG A 22 -4.82 -5.32 -7.90
N ILE A 23 -5.42 -5.59 -9.06
CA ILE A 23 -5.50 -4.63 -10.17
C ILE A 23 -6.33 -3.41 -9.75
N PHE A 24 -7.46 -3.63 -9.08
CA PHE A 24 -8.29 -2.54 -8.57
C PHE A 24 -7.50 -1.64 -7.60
N LEU A 25 -6.81 -2.22 -6.64
CA LEU A 25 -5.98 -1.45 -5.70
C LEU A 25 -4.82 -0.75 -6.41
N GLY A 26 -4.16 -1.41 -7.36
CA GLY A 26 -3.12 -0.79 -8.17
C GLY A 26 -3.62 0.45 -8.89
N TRP A 27 -4.79 0.37 -9.51
CA TRP A 27 -5.44 1.51 -10.14
C TRP A 27 -5.84 2.60 -9.13
N PHE A 28 -6.40 2.20 -7.99
CA PHE A 28 -6.77 3.13 -6.91
C PHE A 28 -5.56 3.93 -6.42
N TYR A 29 -4.44 3.25 -6.11
CA TYR A 29 -3.22 3.91 -5.66
C TYR A 29 -2.58 4.77 -6.74
N LEU A 30 -2.62 4.34 -8.00
CA LEU A 30 -2.14 5.16 -9.12
C LEU A 30 -2.91 6.47 -9.21
N LYS A 31 -4.24 6.39 -9.18
CA LYS A 31 -5.11 7.59 -9.22
C LYS A 31 -4.84 8.51 -8.04
N THR A 32 -4.73 7.97 -6.83
CA THR A 32 -4.48 8.75 -5.61
C THR A 32 -3.11 9.43 -5.66
N ALA A 33 -2.06 8.70 -6.06
CA ALA A 33 -0.71 9.23 -6.19
C ALA A 33 -0.62 10.32 -7.27
N LEU A 34 -1.29 10.15 -8.41
CA LEU A 34 -1.34 11.16 -9.47
C LEU A 34 -2.05 12.44 -9.00
N ILE A 35 -3.16 12.32 -8.27
CA ILE A 35 -3.87 13.48 -7.69
C ILE A 35 -2.97 14.24 -6.71
N LYS A 36 -2.24 13.52 -5.85
CA LYS A 36 -1.29 14.14 -4.91
C LYS A 36 -0.12 14.80 -5.63
N TYR A 37 0.41 14.17 -6.68
CA TYR A 37 1.52 14.69 -7.46
C TYR A 37 1.15 15.93 -8.29
N SER A 38 -0.01 15.92 -8.93
CA SER A 38 -0.48 17.04 -9.76
C SER A 38 -1.13 18.17 -8.97
N GLY A 39 -1.48 17.92 -7.71
CA GLY A 39 -2.11 18.89 -6.82
C GLY A 39 -1.14 19.57 -5.85
N ASP A 40 -1.71 20.26 -4.87
CA ASP A 40 -0.96 21.05 -3.87
C ASP A 40 -0.41 20.20 -2.71
N TYR A 41 -0.65 18.88 -2.70
CA TYR A 41 -0.37 18.02 -1.53
C TYR A 41 1.11 17.99 -1.15
N LEU A 42 2.01 18.09 -2.13
CA LEU A 42 3.46 18.07 -1.91
C LEU A 42 4.05 19.45 -1.57
N PHE A 43 3.29 20.53 -1.86
CA PHE A 43 3.78 21.92 -1.72
C PHE A 43 3.10 22.67 -0.58
N ARG A 44 1.95 22.19 -0.11
CA ARG A 44 1.21 22.75 1.04
C ARG A 44 1.17 21.74 2.19
N PRO A 45 1.07 22.18 3.44
CA PRO A 45 1.12 21.30 4.62
C PRO A 45 -0.18 20.50 4.85
N ARG A 46 -0.81 20.01 3.75
CA ARG A 46 -2.07 19.26 3.83
C ARG A 46 -1.95 17.98 4.67
N LEU A 47 -0.82 17.28 4.56
CA LEU A 47 -0.58 16.11 5.41
C LEU A 47 -0.53 16.49 6.90
N ALA A 48 0.14 17.59 7.23
CA ALA A 48 0.21 18.08 8.61
C ALA A 48 -1.17 18.48 9.13
N ASP A 49 -1.95 19.18 8.31
CA ASP A 49 -3.33 19.60 8.66
C ASP A 49 -4.24 18.39 8.87
N GLU A 50 -4.18 17.37 7.99
CA GLU A 50 -4.94 16.14 8.12
C GLU A 50 -4.58 15.39 9.41
N ILE A 51 -3.29 15.23 9.70
CA ILE A 51 -2.81 14.57 10.91
C ILE A 51 -3.22 15.36 12.15
N ALA A 52 -3.05 16.67 12.15
CA ALA A 52 -3.44 17.54 13.28
C ALA A 52 -4.95 17.46 13.58
N ASN A 53 -5.79 17.32 12.55
CA ASN A 53 -7.23 17.14 12.70
C ASN A 53 -7.62 15.75 13.25
N TRP A 54 -6.87 14.70 12.90
CA TRP A 54 -7.17 13.33 13.34
C TRP A 54 -6.63 13.02 14.73
N LEU A 55 -5.46 13.56 15.07
CA LEU A 55 -4.70 13.21 16.26
C LEU A 55 -5.47 13.37 17.59
N PRO A 56 -6.28 14.42 17.81
CA PRO A 56 -7.05 14.59 19.05
C PRO A 56 -8.08 13.47 19.27
N SER A 57 -8.72 13.00 18.19
CA SER A 57 -9.76 11.97 18.21
C SER A 57 -9.21 10.54 18.07
N SER A 58 -7.91 10.38 17.82
CA SER A 58 -7.28 9.09 17.62
C SER A 58 -7.10 8.32 18.92
N ASN A 59 -7.12 6.98 18.83
CA ASN A 59 -6.84 6.07 19.95
C ASN A 59 -5.33 5.76 20.09
N ALA A 60 -4.45 6.56 19.46
CA ALA A 60 -3.01 6.34 19.51
C ALA A 60 -2.44 6.55 20.92
N PRO A 61 -1.44 5.75 21.34
CA PRO A 61 -0.74 5.94 22.61
C PRO A 61 -0.10 7.34 22.71
N LEU A 62 -0.05 7.91 23.92
CA LEU A 62 0.47 9.27 24.16
C LEU A 62 1.88 9.47 23.59
N GLY A 63 2.77 8.50 23.78
CA GLY A 63 4.15 8.57 23.24
C GLY A 63 4.19 8.63 21.71
N TYR A 64 3.26 7.94 21.04
CA TYR A 64 3.15 7.98 19.58
C TYR A 64 2.57 9.33 19.11
N LYS A 65 1.58 9.88 19.82
CA LYS A 65 1.05 11.23 19.54
C LYS A 65 2.16 12.29 19.66
N ALA A 66 2.92 12.24 20.75
CA ALA A 66 4.05 13.15 20.96
C ALA A 66 5.10 13.04 19.84
N PHE A 67 5.44 11.82 19.37
CA PHE A 67 6.32 11.62 18.24
C PHE A 67 5.77 12.27 16.94
N ILE A 68 4.47 12.10 16.70
CA ILE A 68 3.83 12.69 15.52
C ILE A 68 3.85 14.23 15.58
N GLU A 69 3.52 14.81 16.72
CA GLU A 69 3.50 16.27 16.92
C GLU A 69 4.90 16.89 16.82
N THR A 70 5.91 16.24 17.42
CA THR A 70 7.25 16.81 17.52
C THR A 70 8.13 16.52 16.31
N PHE A 71 7.88 15.42 15.59
CA PHE A 71 8.75 15.00 14.50
C PHE A 71 8.05 14.96 13.14
N VAL A 72 6.87 14.36 13.04
CA VAL A 72 6.21 14.16 11.74
C VAL A 72 5.58 15.45 11.21
N ILE A 73 4.81 16.15 12.05
CA ILE A 73 4.12 17.40 11.65
C ILE A 73 5.13 18.47 11.21
N PRO A 74 6.21 18.78 11.94
CA PRO A 74 7.19 19.76 11.49
C PRO A 74 7.92 19.38 10.21
N ASN A 75 8.12 18.06 9.98
CA ASN A 75 8.80 17.52 8.80
C ASN A 75 7.81 16.95 7.76
N TRP A 76 6.58 17.43 7.75
CA TRP A 76 5.48 16.92 6.95
C TRP A 76 5.84 16.69 5.48
N GLN A 77 6.68 17.55 4.91
CA GLN A 77 7.02 17.50 3.49
C GLN A 77 7.77 16.21 3.13
N ILE A 78 8.73 15.77 3.97
CA ILE A 78 9.47 14.52 3.77
C ILE A 78 8.51 13.34 3.80
N PHE A 79 7.58 13.35 4.75
CA PHE A 79 6.56 12.30 4.88
C PHE A 79 5.56 12.32 3.73
N ALA A 80 5.16 13.50 3.24
CA ALA A 80 4.28 13.64 2.09
C ALA A 80 4.90 13.04 0.81
N TYR A 81 6.17 13.34 0.55
CA TYR A 81 6.92 12.72 -0.55
C TYR A 81 7.08 11.21 -0.36
N GLY A 82 7.41 10.77 0.86
CA GLY A 82 7.56 9.36 1.20
C GLY A 82 6.29 8.57 0.97
N ILE A 83 5.16 9.04 1.49
CA ILE A 83 3.84 8.40 1.32
C ILE A 83 3.45 8.36 -0.15
N THR A 84 3.56 9.47 -0.87
CA THR A 84 3.23 9.52 -2.31
C THR A 84 4.14 8.59 -3.11
N GLY A 85 5.43 8.53 -2.80
CA GLY A 85 6.37 7.60 -3.42
C GLY A 85 5.99 6.13 -3.19
N VAL A 86 5.59 5.78 -1.96
CA VAL A 86 5.10 4.42 -1.67
C VAL A 86 3.79 4.14 -2.40
N GLU A 87 2.86 5.09 -2.50
CA GLU A 87 1.63 4.92 -3.28
C GLU A 87 1.93 4.62 -4.75
N PHE A 88 2.89 5.31 -5.36
CA PHE A 88 3.36 4.99 -6.72
C PHE A 88 3.99 3.59 -6.80
N ALA A 89 4.82 3.22 -5.83
CA ALA A 89 5.44 1.90 -5.78
C ALA A 89 4.39 0.79 -5.65
N VAL A 90 3.37 0.99 -4.80
CA VAL A 90 2.22 0.06 -4.66
C VAL A 90 1.44 -0.03 -5.96
N ALA A 91 1.14 1.11 -6.61
CA ALA A 91 0.43 1.14 -7.88
C ALA A 91 1.15 0.32 -8.96
N VAL A 92 2.43 0.60 -9.19
CA VAL A 92 3.25 -0.11 -10.19
C VAL A 92 3.37 -1.60 -9.84
N SER A 93 3.69 -1.91 -8.58
CA SER A 93 3.81 -3.28 -8.07
C SER A 93 2.53 -4.08 -8.29
N TYR A 94 1.39 -3.52 -7.93
CA TYR A 94 0.12 -4.23 -8.01
C TYR A 94 -0.40 -4.36 -9.44
N LEU A 95 -0.24 -3.34 -10.28
CA LEU A 95 -0.65 -3.42 -11.69
C LEU A 95 0.20 -4.45 -12.46
N LEU A 96 1.51 -4.42 -12.28
CA LEU A 96 2.42 -5.34 -12.95
C LEU A 96 2.48 -6.73 -12.28
N GLY A 97 2.08 -6.84 -11.03
CA GLY A 97 2.29 -8.05 -10.24
C GLY A 97 3.76 -8.35 -9.99
N PHE A 98 4.55 -7.30 -9.73
CA PHE A 98 6.00 -7.38 -9.46
C PHE A 98 6.30 -6.97 -8.01
N ALA A 99 7.08 -7.80 -7.32
CA ALA A 99 7.47 -7.56 -5.91
C ALA A 99 6.25 -7.33 -4.98
N VAL A 100 5.12 -8.01 -5.25
CA VAL A 100 3.86 -7.78 -4.52
C VAL A 100 4.01 -8.08 -3.03
N ARG A 101 4.82 -9.05 -2.63
CA ARG A 101 5.03 -9.39 -1.21
C ARG A 101 5.69 -8.28 -0.43
N PRO A 102 6.93 -7.83 -0.75
CA PRO A 102 7.58 -6.79 0.03
C PRO A 102 6.83 -5.46 -0.04
N VAL A 103 6.32 -5.08 -1.22
CA VAL A 103 5.57 -3.82 -1.37
C VAL A 103 4.24 -3.87 -0.62
N GLY A 104 3.55 -5.01 -0.65
CA GLY A 104 2.31 -5.21 0.11
C GLY A 104 2.53 -5.15 1.63
N LEU A 105 3.65 -5.67 2.15
CA LEU A 105 3.99 -5.53 3.57
C LEU A 105 4.26 -4.08 3.96
N ILE A 106 4.96 -3.31 3.11
CA ILE A 106 5.17 -1.88 3.35
C ILE A 106 3.83 -1.12 3.35
N ALA A 107 2.97 -1.40 2.38
CA ALA A 107 1.63 -0.80 2.30
C ALA A 107 0.76 -1.17 3.51
N ALA A 108 0.82 -2.42 3.96
CA ALA A 108 0.14 -2.88 5.18
C ALA A 108 0.66 -2.11 6.42
N PHE A 109 1.97 -1.97 6.56
CA PHE A 109 2.56 -1.22 7.67
C PHE A 109 2.09 0.24 7.69
N ILE A 110 2.10 0.91 6.53
CA ILE A 110 1.61 2.31 6.43
C ILE A 110 0.12 2.38 6.76
N SER A 111 -0.70 1.46 6.23
CA SER A 111 -2.14 1.42 6.51
C SER A 111 -2.42 1.23 8.01
N LEU A 112 -1.62 0.40 8.70
CA LEU A 112 -1.74 0.20 10.15
C LEU A 112 -1.40 1.48 10.92
N ASN A 113 -0.34 2.20 10.52
CA ASN A 113 0.01 3.48 11.12
C ASN A 113 -1.08 4.53 10.90
N LEU A 114 -1.64 4.61 9.69
CA LEU A 114 -2.76 5.50 9.40
C LEU A 114 -4.02 5.13 10.20
N ALA A 115 -4.29 3.84 10.42
CA ALA A 115 -5.38 3.39 11.27
C ALA A 115 -5.21 3.84 12.74
N MET A 116 -3.97 3.85 13.25
CA MET A 116 -3.69 4.33 14.61
C MET A 116 -3.83 5.85 14.75
N LEU A 117 -3.48 6.59 13.69
CA LEU A 117 -3.53 8.05 13.66
C LEU A 117 -4.93 8.60 13.38
N SER A 118 -5.71 7.89 12.58
CA SER A 118 -7.01 8.37 12.13
C SER A 118 -8.03 8.32 13.25
N GLY A 119 -9.02 9.23 13.16
CA GLY A 119 -10.16 9.22 14.05
C GLY A 119 -11.12 8.05 13.79
N PRO A 120 -12.14 7.86 14.64
CA PRO A 120 -13.05 6.70 14.59
C PRO A 120 -13.74 6.48 13.23
N THR A 121 -13.89 7.53 12.45
CA THR A 121 -14.56 7.46 11.13
C THR A 121 -13.67 6.83 10.06
N GLN A 122 -12.37 7.11 10.05
CA GLN A 122 -11.43 6.60 9.03
C GLN A 122 -10.68 5.34 9.48
N GLU A 123 -10.58 5.10 10.79
CA GLU A 123 -9.88 3.94 11.35
C GLU A 123 -10.32 2.61 10.71
N PRO A 124 -11.64 2.30 10.56
CA PRO A 124 -12.08 1.04 9.95
C PRO A 124 -11.62 0.89 8.49
N LEU A 125 -11.57 2.00 7.74
CA LEU A 125 -11.10 2.01 6.35
C LEU A 125 -9.63 1.61 6.27
N PHE A 126 -8.77 2.24 7.08
CA PHE A 126 -7.33 1.93 7.08
C PHE A 126 -7.04 0.53 7.63
N ARG A 127 -7.81 0.03 8.60
CA ARG A 127 -7.75 -1.37 9.04
C ARG A 127 -8.11 -2.33 7.92
N THR A 128 -9.11 -2.00 7.11
CA THR A 128 -9.48 -2.81 5.94
C THR A 128 -8.35 -2.83 4.92
N PHE A 129 -7.73 -1.69 4.61
CA PHE A 129 -6.55 -1.65 3.74
C PHE A 129 -5.39 -2.48 4.29
N PHE A 130 -5.12 -2.39 5.59
CA PHE A 130 -4.11 -3.24 6.24
C PHE A 130 -4.37 -4.73 5.97
N VAL A 131 -5.59 -5.22 6.23
CA VAL A 131 -5.95 -6.63 6.02
C VAL A 131 -5.80 -7.02 4.55
N ILE A 132 -6.25 -6.18 3.63
CA ILE A 132 -6.16 -6.45 2.19
C ILE A 132 -4.70 -6.52 1.75
N HIS A 133 -3.86 -5.55 2.11
CA HIS A 133 -2.44 -5.53 1.74
C HIS A 133 -1.69 -6.72 2.32
N PHE A 134 -1.94 -7.04 3.59
CA PHE A 134 -1.37 -8.20 4.25
C PHE A 134 -1.78 -9.50 3.53
N THR A 135 -3.04 -9.64 3.18
CA THR A 135 -3.57 -10.81 2.45
C THR A 135 -2.91 -10.95 1.08
N LEU A 136 -2.80 -9.86 0.30
CA LEU A 136 -2.15 -9.88 -1.01
C LEU A 136 -0.66 -10.26 -0.91
N ALA A 137 0.03 -9.74 0.11
CA ALA A 137 1.44 -10.08 0.37
C ALA A 137 1.59 -11.54 0.81
N TRP A 138 0.75 -12.01 1.73
CA TRP A 138 0.79 -13.39 2.24
C TRP A 138 0.55 -14.42 1.15
N LEU A 139 -0.47 -14.23 0.35
CA LEU A 139 -0.81 -15.13 -0.76
C LEU A 139 0.17 -15.03 -1.93
N GLY A 140 1.00 -14.00 -1.98
CA GLY A 140 1.89 -13.76 -3.11
C GLY A 140 1.11 -13.52 -4.40
N ALA A 141 0.15 -12.59 -4.35
CA ALA A 141 -0.79 -12.30 -5.44
C ALA A 141 -0.12 -11.93 -6.77
N GLY A 142 1.18 -11.58 -6.77
CA GLY A 142 1.98 -11.33 -7.96
C GLY A 142 2.30 -12.57 -8.80
N ARG A 143 2.17 -13.78 -8.21
CA ARG A 143 2.43 -15.04 -8.91
C ARG A 143 1.34 -15.39 -9.92
N CYS A 144 0.12 -14.94 -9.71
CA CYS A 144 -0.97 -15.17 -10.64
C CYS A 144 -1.10 -13.98 -11.59
N LEU A 145 -0.91 -14.21 -12.88
CA LEU A 145 -0.96 -13.19 -13.93
C LEU A 145 -0.08 -11.95 -13.62
N GLY A 146 1.11 -12.16 -13.03
CA GLY A 146 2.07 -11.11 -12.72
C GLY A 146 3.51 -11.54 -12.98
N PHE A 147 4.42 -10.55 -12.93
CA PHE A 147 5.85 -10.80 -13.16
C PHE A 147 6.50 -11.65 -12.07
N ASP A 148 5.98 -11.69 -10.84
CA ASP A 148 6.49 -12.53 -9.77
C ASP A 148 6.49 -14.02 -10.11
N TYR A 149 5.61 -14.46 -11.03
CA TYR A 149 5.60 -15.84 -11.52
C TYR A 149 6.91 -16.25 -12.19
N PHE A 150 7.49 -15.37 -13.02
CA PHE A 150 8.75 -15.66 -13.72
C PHE A 150 9.91 -15.76 -12.75
N PHE A 151 9.95 -14.89 -11.75
CA PHE A 151 10.99 -14.91 -10.72
C PHE A 151 10.85 -16.13 -9.82
N TYR A 152 9.63 -16.47 -9.39
CA TYR A 152 9.36 -17.67 -8.60
C TYR A 152 9.77 -18.96 -9.30
N LYS A 153 9.55 -19.07 -10.61
CA LYS A 153 9.95 -20.23 -11.40
C LYS A 153 11.48 -20.37 -11.50
N ARG A 154 12.20 -19.24 -11.50
CA ARG A 154 13.67 -19.22 -11.66
C ARG A 154 14.41 -19.30 -10.32
N GLN A 155 13.91 -18.65 -9.31
CA GLN A 155 14.51 -18.59 -7.97
C GLN A 155 13.39 -18.73 -6.94
N ARG A 156 13.23 -19.92 -6.37
CA ARG A 156 12.27 -20.15 -5.28
C ARG A 156 12.74 -19.41 -4.05
N GLY A 157 12.25 -18.20 -3.83
CA GLY A 157 12.55 -17.34 -2.70
C GLY A 157 11.32 -16.92 -1.90
N ILE A 158 11.53 -16.42 -0.69
CA ILE A 158 10.46 -15.92 0.20
C ILE A 158 9.82 -14.66 -0.40
N TRP A 159 10.56 -13.90 -1.20
CA TRP A 159 10.15 -12.62 -1.75
C TRP A 159 9.24 -12.69 -3.00
N TRP A 160 9.22 -13.85 -3.65
CA TRP A 160 8.45 -14.09 -4.89
C TRP A 160 7.28 -15.03 -4.68
#